data_958389bdceb7d5a38bd6c51714bd08a3
#
_entry.id   958389bdceb7d5a38bd6c51714bd08a3
#
_cell.length_a   1.000
_cell.length_b   1.000
_cell.length_c   1.000
_cell.angle_alpha   90.00
_cell.angle_beta   90.00
_cell.angle_gamma   90.00
#
_symmetry.space_group_name_H-M   'P 1'
#
loop_
_entity.id
_entity.type
_entity.pdbx_description
1 polymer ?
#
loop_
_entity_poly.entity_id
_entity_poly.type
_entity_poly.pdbx_seq_one_letter_code
_entity_poly.pdbx_strand_id
1 'polypeptide(L)'
;MQKKSKAETYLGFVLRSGKYRLGGNAIATLKEVNLLVLCHTAEKNSVETAKKLAKKFGVKIVVMKEKTLESVTGKDFCKLMAILDASLAKAILDNLGEDFTEFI
;
A
#
# COMPACT_ATOMS: atom_id res chain seq x y z
N MET A 1 0.54 -16.35 -19.71
CA MET A 1 -0.36 -15.28 -19.31
C MET A 1 -0.41 -15.20 -17.79
N GLN A 2 -0.05 -14.07 -17.25
CA GLN A 2 -0.06 -13.91 -15.79
C GLN A 2 -1.47 -13.57 -15.31
N LYS A 3 -1.92 -14.27 -14.31
CA LYS A 3 -3.18 -13.95 -13.66
C LYS A 3 -2.93 -12.89 -12.60
N LYS A 4 -3.84 -11.95 -12.48
CA LYS A 4 -3.81 -11.03 -11.35
C LYS A 4 -4.08 -11.80 -10.08
N SER A 5 -3.32 -11.52 -9.03
CA SER A 5 -3.65 -12.05 -7.72
C SER A 5 -4.92 -11.38 -7.20
N LYS A 6 -5.54 -11.99 -6.20
CA LYS A 6 -6.69 -11.36 -5.55
C LYS A 6 -6.31 -10.05 -4.89
N ALA A 7 -5.12 -9.97 -4.29
CA ALA A 7 -4.63 -8.74 -3.68
C ALA A 7 -4.52 -7.62 -4.71
N GLU A 8 -3.98 -7.91 -5.90
CA GLU A 8 -3.89 -6.91 -6.98
C GLU A 8 -5.27 -6.45 -7.43
N THR A 9 -6.23 -7.37 -7.53
CA THR A 9 -7.61 -7.03 -7.89
C THR A 9 -8.22 -6.09 -6.86
N TYR A 10 -8.04 -6.36 -5.58
CA TYR A 10 -8.55 -5.48 -4.52
C TYR A 10 -7.85 -4.13 -4.52
N LEU A 11 -6.55 -4.09 -4.83
CA LEU A 11 -5.85 -2.82 -4.98
C LEU A 11 -6.46 -1.99 -6.12
N GLY A 12 -6.83 -2.65 -7.22
CA GLY A 12 -7.54 -2.00 -8.32
C GLY A 12 -8.85 -1.34 -7.86
N PHE A 13 -9.58 -2.00 -6.98
CA PHE A 13 -10.80 -1.43 -6.41
C PHE A 13 -10.50 -0.21 -5.54
N VAL A 14 -9.44 -0.26 -4.75
CA VAL A 14 -8.98 0.89 -3.95
C VAL A 14 -8.71 2.09 -4.86
N LEU A 15 -7.97 1.86 -5.93
CA LEU A 15 -7.62 2.93 -6.87
C LEU A 15 -8.85 3.55 -7.52
N ARG A 16 -9.81 2.72 -7.92
CA ARG A 16 -11.05 3.22 -8.53
C ARG A 16 -11.96 3.94 -7.55
N SER A 17 -11.96 3.52 -6.30
CA SER A 17 -12.79 4.15 -5.28
C SER A 17 -12.23 5.48 -4.78
N GLY A 18 -10.93 5.73 -4.99
CA GLY A 18 -10.26 6.92 -4.50
C GLY A 18 -9.99 6.92 -2.99
N LYS A 19 -10.22 5.81 -2.32
CA LYS A 19 -10.02 5.72 -0.86
C LYS A 19 -8.59 5.36 -0.52
N TYR A 20 -7.68 6.24 -0.88
CA TYR A 20 -6.25 6.08 -0.62
C TYR A 20 -5.58 7.45 -0.56
N ARG A 21 -4.38 7.46 0.00
CA ARG A 21 -3.50 8.64 0.00
C ARG A 21 -2.10 8.20 -0.39
N LEU A 22 -1.41 9.05 -1.10
CA LEU A 22 -0.05 8.78 -1.58
C LEU A 22 0.95 9.71 -0.89
N GLY A 23 2.10 9.13 -0.52
CA GLY A 23 3.19 9.89 0.05
C GLY A 23 3.11 10.05 1.57
N GLY A 24 4.27 9.95 2.22
CA GLY A 24 4.36 9.95 3.67
C GLY A 24 3.79 11.21 4.32
N ASN A 25 4.04 12.39 3.73
CA ASN A 25 3.58 13.64 4.29
C ASN A 25 2.05 13.74 4.31
N ALA A 26 1.40 13.35 3.22
CA ALA A 26 -0.06 13.37 3.14
C ALA A 26 -0.67 12.34 4.10
N ILE A 27 -0.06 11.15 4.16
CA ILE A 27 -0.54 10.08 5.05
C ILE A 27 -0.43 10.50 6.51
N ALA A 28 0.64 11.19 6.88
CA ALA A 28 0.88 11.61 8.25
C ALA A 28 -0.21 12.56 8.79
N THR A 29 -0.92 13.26 7.92
CA THR A 29 -1.99 14.19 8.32
C THR A 29 -3.34 13.52 8.51
N LEU A 30 -3.46 12.24 8.16
CA LEU A 30 -4.73 11.53 8.27
C LEU A 30 -5.02 11.15 9.72
N LYS A 31 -6.30 10.93 10.01
CA LYS A 31 -6.74 10.47 11.34
C LYS A 31 -6.75 8.96 11.43
N GLU A 32 -7.05 8.29 10.33
CA GLU A 32 -7.14 6.84 10.26
C GLU A 32 -6.50 6.32 8.99
N VAL A 33 -5.87 5.17 9.10
CA VAL A 33 -5.32 4.42 7.98
C VAL A 33 -5.62 2.95 8.26
N ASN A 34 -5.94 2.17 7.24
CA ASN A 34 -6.26 0.75 7.43
C ASN A 34 -5.16 -0.19 7.00
N LEU A 35 -4.29 0.25 6.09
CA LEU A 35 -3.17 -0.55 5.61
C LEU A 35 -2.19 0.37 4.89
N LEU A 36 -0.91 0.06 4.98
CA LEU A 36 0.13 0.75 4.22
C LEU A 36 0.68 -0.19 3.16
N VAL A 37 0.82 0.33 1.93
CA VAL A 37 1.42 -0.40 0.82
C VAL A 37 2.73 0.28 0.47
N LEU A 38 3.82 -0.47 0.54
CA LEU A 38 5.16 0.02 0.27
C LEU A 38 5.63 -0.56 -1.06
N CYS A 39 6.22 0.28 -1.92
CA CYS A 39 6.78 -0.17 -3.18
C CYS A 39 8.12 -0.87 -2.92
N HIS A 40 8.39 -1.97 -3.65
CA HIS A 40 9.67 -2.67 -3.46
C HIS A 40 10.89 -1.84 -3.87
N THR A 41 10.66 -0.78 -4.66
CA THR A 41 11.75 0.14 -5.04
C THR A 41 11.96 1.26 -4.03
N ALA A 42 11.24 1.23 -2.91
CA ALA A 42 11.36 2.27 -1.88
C ALA A 42 12.75 2.28 -1.27
N GLU A 43 13.29 3.47 -1.11
CA GLU A 43 14.59 3.66 -0.49
C GLU A 43 14.45 3.69 1.04
N LYS A 44 15.59 3.71 1.73
CA LYS A 44 15.65 3.67 3.18
C LYS A 44 14.72 4.70 3.85
N ASN A 45 14.71 5.92 3.36
CA ASN A 45 13.88 6.97 3.95
C ASN A 45 12.39 6.66 3.86
N SER A 46 11.94 6.12 2.73
CA SER A 46 10.54 5.73 2.55
C SER A 46 10.18 4.55 3.44
N VAL A 47 11.09 3.60 3.59
CA VAL A 47 10.89 2.44 4.47
C VAL A 47 10.77 2.91 5.92
N GLU A 48 11.65 3.79 6.36
CA GLU A 48 11.59 4.32 7.73
C GLU A 48 10.31 5.12 7.98
N THR A 49 9.90 5.92 7.01
CA THR A 49 8.63 6.64 7.08
C THR A 49 7.45 5.68 7.22
N ALA A 50 7.44 4.62 6.41
CA ALA A 50 6.38 3.61 6.48
C ALA A 50 6.31 2.95 7.86
N LYS A 51 7.47 2.61 8.45
CA LYS A 51 7.53 2.01 9.78
C LYS A 51 6.95 2.95 10.83
N LYS A 52 7.32 4.23 10.79
CA LYS A 52 6.80 5.22 11.73
C LYS A 52 5.28 5.38 11.61
N LEU A 53 4.77 5.43 10.38
CA LEU A 53 3.34 5.58 10.14
C LEU A 53 2.58 4.32 10.55
N ALA A 54 3.14 3.14 10.28
CA ALA A 54 2.52 1.88 10.70
C ALA A 54 2.36 1.84 12.22
N LYS A 55 3.37 2.30 12.95
CA LYS A 55 3.33 2.36 14.41
C LYS A 55 2.31 3.39 14.89
N LYS A 56 2.29 4.57 14.25
CA LYS A 56 1.36 5.65 14.59
C LYS A 56 -0.09 5.21 14.45
N PHE A 57 -0.42 4.53 13.36
CA PHE A 57 -1.80 4.13 13.06
C PHE A 57 -2.14 2.72 13.52
N GLY A 58 -1.16 1.95 14.01
CA GLY A 58 -1.40 0.58 14.46
C GLY A 58 -1.78 -0.35 13.32
N VAL A 59 -1.18 -0.19 12.14
CA VAL A 59 -1.52 -0.97 10.95
C VAL A 59 -0.31 -1.71 10.40
N LYS A 60 -0.58 -2.67 9.53
CA LYS A 60 0.47 -3.46 8.87
C LYS A 60 0.99 -2.76 7.64
N ILE A 61 2.16 -3.19 7.18
CA ILE A 61 2.74 -2.78 5.91
C ILE A 61 2.81 -4.00 5.02
N VAL A 62 2.34 -3.88 3.78
CA VAL A 62 2.57 -4.90 2.75
C VAL A 62 3.46 -4.30 1.67
N VAL A 63 4.32 -5.13 1.09
CA VAL A 63 5.24 -4.72 0.02
C VAL A 63 4.72 -5.22 -1.30
N MET A 64 4.59 -4.32 -2.26
CA MET A 64 4.23 -4.64 -3.63
C MET A 64 5.52 -5.01 -4.37
N LYS A 65 5.65 -6.25 -4.81
CA LYS A 65 6.91 -6.79 -5.34
C LYS A 65 7.03 -6.84 -6.87
N GLU A 66 5.96 -7.17 -7.56
CA GLU A 66 6.04 -7.38 -9.00
C GLU A 66 5.84 -6.12 -9.83
N LYS A 67 5.06 -5.18 -9.31
CA LYS A 67 4.81 -3.91 -9.96
C LYS A 67 5.26 -2.78 -9.06
N THR A 68 5.37 -1.58 -9.60
CA THR A 68 5.68 -0.40 -8.79
C THR A 68 4.42 0.39 -8.52
N LEU A 69 4.42 1.13 -7.41
CA LEU A 69 3.29 2.04 -7.14
C LEU A 69 3.18 3.11 -8.22
N GLU A 70 4.30 3.54 -8.77
CA GLU A 70 4.31 4.49 -9.88
C GLU A 70 3.55 3.94 -11.09
N SER A 71 3.71 2.66 -11.39
CA SER A 71 3.07 2.05 -12.57
C SER A 71 1.56 1.91 -12.39
N VAL A 72 1.08 1.68 -11.17
CA VAL A 72 -0.36 1.47 -10.95
C VAL A 72 -1.09 2.77 -10.63
N THR A 73 -0.42 3.77 -10.09
CA THR A 73 -1.04 5.06 -9.74
C THR A 73 -0.82 6.14 -10.79
N GLY A 74 0.19 5.98 -11.66
CA GLY A 74 0.57 6.99 -12.62
C GLY A 74 1.28 8.19 -12.00
N LYS A 75 1.69 8.11 -10.74
CA LYS A 75 2.38 9.20 -10.04
C LYS A 75 3.86 8.88 -9.92
N ASP A 76 4.73 9.79 -10.37
CA ASP A 76 6.17 9.63 -10.23
C ASP A 76 6.58 9.67 -8.76
N PHE A 77 7.63 8.92 -8.44
CA PHE A 77 8.21 8.87 -7.09
C PHE A 77 7.24 8.40 -6.01
N CYS A 78 6.18 7.71 -6.39
CA CYS A 78 5.22 7.16 -5.44
C CYS A 78 5.77 5.87 -4.84
N LYS A 79 6.17 5.90 -3.57
CA LYS A 79 6.75 4.74 -2.89
C LYS A 79 5.88 4.19 -1.77
N LEU A 80 4.90 4.95 -1.32
CA LEU A 80 4.06 4.59 -0.18
C LEU A 80 2.62 5.02 -0.42
N MET A 81 1.70 4.11 -0.11
CA MET A 81 0.26 4.36 -0.21
C MET A 81 -0.41 3.94 1.08
N ALA A 82 -1.39 4.73 1.52
CA ALA A 82 -2.29 4.34 2.61
C ALA A 82 -3.64 3.96 2.02
N ILE A 83 -4.19 2.85 2.48
CA ILE A 83 -5.53 2.40 2.10
C ILE A 83 -6.50 2.82 3.19
N LEU A 84 -7.57 3.50 2.78
CA LEU A 84 -8.54 4.10 3.69
C LEU A 84 -9.86 3.32 3.81
N ASP A 85 -9.95 2.20 3.10
CA ASP A 85 -11.13 1.33 3.14
C ASP A 85 -10.78 0.08 3.95
N ALA A 86 -11.44 -0.10 5.08
CA ALA A 86 -11.15 -1.22 5.98
C ALA A 86 -11.42 -2.58 5.34
N SER A 87 -12.50 -2.68 4.58
CA SER A 87 -12.89 -3.94 3.93
C SER A 87 -11.87 -4.35 2.87
N LEU A 88 -11.44 -3.41 2.04
CA LEU A 88 -10.46 -3.69 1.01
C LEU A 88 -9.07 -3.96 1.60
N ALA A 89 -8.71 -3.24 2.66
CA ALA A 89 -7.46 -3.50 3.36
C ALA A 89 -7.41 -4.92 3.90
N LYS A 90 -8.50 -5.36 4.55
CA LYS A 90 -8.59 -6.72 5.06
C LYS A 90 -8.54 -7.75 3.93
N ALA A 91 -9.25 -7.49 2.84
CA ALA A 91 -9.25 -8.39 1.69
C ALA A 91 -7.85 -8.57 1.11
N ILE A 92 -7.07 -7.50 1.03
CA ILE A 92 -5.68 -7.58 0.56
C ILE A 92 -4.85 -8.42 1.54
N LEU A 93 -4.95 -8.15 2.83
CA LEU A 93 -4.20 -8.91 3.85
C LEU A 93 -4.54 -10.40 3.84
N ASP A 94 -5.80 -10.75 3.60
CA ASP A 94 -6.25 -12.13 3.57
C ASP A 94 -5.85 -12.87 2.29
N ASN A 95 -5.36 -12.16 1.28
CA ASN A 95 -5.06 -12.72 -0.03
C ASN A 95 -3.63 -12.39 -0.50
N LEU A 96 -2.70 -12.29 0.43
CA LEU A 96 -1.29 -12.06 0.09
C LEU A 96 -0.72 -13.24 -0.70
N GLY A 97 0.20 -12.94 -1.59
CA GLY A 97 0.83 -13.94 -2.44
C GLY A 97 2.23 -13.48 -2.82
N GLU A 98 2.70 -13.96 -3.98
CA GLU A 98 4.06 -13.64 -4.43
C GLU A 98 4.24 -12.16 -4.77
N ASP A 99 3.19 -11.51 -5.24
CA ASP A 99 3.23 -10.10 -5.66
C ASP A 99 3.04 -9.12 -4.51
N PHE A 100 2.41 -9.55 -3.42
CA PHE A 100 2.23 -8.73 -2.22
C PHE A 100 2.61 -9.57 -1.01
N THR A 101 3.57 -9.09 -0.25
CA THR A 101 4.02 -9.78 0.96
C THR A 101 3.92 -8.86 2.16
N GLU A 102 3.67 -9.43 3.33
CA GLU A 102 3.64 -8.67 4.56
C GLU A 102 5.07 -8.26 4.92
N PHE A 103 5.27 -6.98 5.23
CA PHE A 103 6.59 -6.46 5.56
C PHE A 103 6.92 -6.68 7.04
N ILE A 104 5.97 -6.38 7.91
CA ILE A 104 6.08 -6.61 9.36
C ILE A 104 4.72 -6.95 9.94
#